data_444ab38fe9e185a4aeff1dbe462eec75
#
_entry.id   444ab38fe9e185a4aeff1dbe462eec75
#
_cell.length_a   1.000
_cell.length_b   1.000
_cell.length_c   1.000
_cell.angle_alpha   90.00
_cell.angle_beta   90.00
_cell.angle_gamma   90.00
#
_symmetry.space_group_name_H-M   'P 1'
#
loop_
_entity.id
_entity.type
_entity.pdbx_description
1 polymer ?
#
loop_
_entity_poly.entity_id
_entity_poly.type
_entity_poly.pdbx_seq_one_letter_code
_entity_poly.pdbx_strand_id
1 'polypeptide(L)'
;MFKAIFNILLILAICFTVSMIPLNTAFFNSPAINGDNPAEISTTSEYEVVIDSGGDSSSNYAQVEFTINGVFNKDFSDDFVLFDFIMNGETVKTLKASDFVLERDSSSTDGISSLDYSVNIDKESARLSSGAYSLRIYVADESAISMEEAFTDLLYMPNGTFESASSIENQSGLMNFILYYPDNQYMYLVPVTRTVPRQESVVRYLINTLSDGPKSSMGLTGGSPIPFIPYIWVSGNVSTLSLPAGDLGVYDDGSSVSLFAAEAITRTLRDNLGIEEVQVLINQQPAETALHGIDISTPWKTTGGPMAYMCLETETGKLVLAPAKLVATNYEEAIEQMFTAFKTGTANEVKSPNAFAFLPSSVELLDYKISESVITVDLSADITKLYGERTDLANMAVEALLNSLTTLMNVDKVVLTANGIPIQFEGYDFSEPMEKPAFINPER
;
A
#
# COMPACT_ATOMS: atom_id res chain seq x y z
N MET A 1 30.50 -5.47 32.55
CA MET A 1 30.89 -4.07 32.78
C MET A 1 31.72 -3.49 31.62
N PHE A 2 32.79 -4.14 31.16
CA PHE A 2 33.64 -3.64 30.06
C PHE A 2 32.92 -3.43 28.72
N LYS A 3 32.01 -4.30 28.29
CA LYS A 3 31.25 -4.15 27.03
C LYS A 3 30.29 -2.94 27.01
N ALA A 4 29.69 -2.60 28.15
CA ALA A 4 28.80 -1.43 28.25
C ALA A 4 29.60 -0.11 28.16
N ILE A 5 30.76 -0.05 28.76
CA ILE A 5 31.64 1.13 28.71
C ILE A 5 32.18 1.33 27.28
N PHE A 6 32.50 0.25 26.56
CA PHE A 6 33.00 0.32 25.18
C PHE A 6 31.91 0.85 24.22
N ASN A 7 30.66 0.41 24.39
CA ASN A 7 29.56 0.89 23.56
C ASN A 7 29.21 2.35 23.82
N ILE A 8 29.28 2.82 25.07
CA ILE A 8 29.07 4.24 25.42
C ILE A 8 30.19 5.11 24.82
N LEU A 9 31.45 4.66 24.88
CA LEU A 9 32.57 5.37 24.26
C LEU A 9 32.47 5.40 22.74
N LEU A 10 31.95 4.34 22.08
CA LEU A 10 31.73 4.30 20.64
C LEU A 10 30.63 5.28 20.21
N ILE A 11 29.53 5.36 20.95
CA ILE A 11 28.43 6.31 20.68
C ILE A 11 28.91 7.75 20.88
N LEU A 12 29.68 8.04 21.93
CA LEU A 12 30.27 9.35 22.13
C LEU A 12 31.26 9.75 21.04
N ALA A 13 32.05 8.81 20.51
CA ALA A 13 32.97 9.06 19.39
C ALA A 13 32.20 9.37 18.10
N ILE A 14 31.09 8.68 17.82
CA ILE A 14 30.25 8.94 16.65
C ILE A 14 29.56 10.31 16.76
N CYS A 15 29.04 10.66 17.92
CA CYS A 15 28.45 11.99 18.15
C CYS A 15 29.48 13.12 18.01
N PHE A 16 30.75 12.89 18.38
CA PHE A 16 31.81 13.91 18.25
C PHE A 16 32.28 14.09 16.80
N THR A 17 32.23 13.04 15.97
CA THR A 17 32.58 13.14 14.54
C THR A 17 31.50 13.84 13.71
N VAL A 18 30.23 13.71 14.07
CA VAL A 18 29.11 14.41 13.40
C VAL A 18 29.08 15.91 13.74
N SER A 19 29.55 16.31 14.91
CA SER A 19 29.61 17.74 15.31
C SER A 19 30.80 18.52 14.73
N MET A 20 31.72 17.87 13.99
CA MET A 20 32.88 18.49 13.37
C MET A 20 32.72 18.74 11.86
N ILE A 21 31.50 18.65 11.31
CA ILE A 21 31.26 19.12 9.94
C ILE A 21 31.16 20.64 9.99
N PRO A 22 32.12 21.40 9.44
CA PRO A 22 32.03 22.86 9.44
C PRO A 22 30.86 23.27 8.56
N LEU A 23 29.83 23.86 9.15
CA LEU A 23 28.84 24.65 8.45
C LEU A 23 29.59 25.81 7.75
N ASN A 24 29.81 25.65 6.47
CA ASN A 24 30.44 26.67 5.65
C ASN A 24 29.42 27.81 5.45
N THR A 25 29.28 28.68 6.46
CA THR A 25 28.64 29.97 6.29
C THR A 25 29.57 30.84 5.47
N ALA A 26 29.38 30.86 4.16
CA ALA A 26 29.99 31.86 3.31
C ALA A 26 29.40 33.23 3.66
N PHE A 27 30.07 33.96 4.53
CA PHE A 27 29.86 35.38 4.70
C PHE A 27 30.32 36.11 3.42
N PHE A 28 29.37 36.83 2.82
CA PHE A 28 29.62 37.76 1.73
C PHE A 28 30.61 38.84 2.23
N ASN A 29 31.86 38.76 1.80
CA ASN A 29 32.75 39.90 1.78
C ASN A 29 32.80 40.40 0.34
N SER A 30 32.19 41.52 0.09
CA SER A 30 32.39 42.26 -1.16
C SER A 30 33.84 42.83 -1.21
N PRO A 31 34.64 42.49 -2.21
CA PRO A 31 35.86 43.27 -2.49
C PRO A 31 35.52 44.45 -3.37
N ALA A 32 36.13 45.60 -3.05
CA ALA A 32 36.02 46.83 -3.74
C ALA A 32 36.48 46.71 -5.20
N ILE A 33 35.68 47.39 -6.07
CA ILE A 33 35.91 47.52 -7.54
C ILE A 33 37.20 48.31 -7.77
N ASN A 34 38.11 47.71 -8.56
CA ASN A 34 39.04 48.47 -9.38
C ASN A 34 39.36 47.74 -10.68
N GLY A 35 38.98 48.35 -11.76
CA GLY A 35 39.74 48.36 -13.06
C GLY A 35 39.41 47.23 -14.05
N ASP A 36 38.64 47.59 -15.07
CA ASP A 36 38.73 47.22 -16.50
C ASP A 36 39.14 45.77 -16.84
N ASN A 37 38.16 44.90 -16.91
CA ASN A 37 38.02 43.82 -17.90
C ASN A 37 36.54 43.63 -18.24
N PRO A 38 36.17 43.46 -19.50
CA PRO A 38 34.76 43.14 -19.82
C PRO A 38 34.45 41.80 -19.18
N ALA A 39 33.64 41.80 -18.13
CA ALA A 39 33.14 40.60 -17.52
C ALA A 39 32.38 39.81 -18.59
N GLU A 40 32.78 38.59 -18.85
CA GLU A 40 31.91 37.56 -19.40
C GLU A 40 30.70 37.48 -18.47
N ILE A 41 29.58 38.03 -18.95
CA ILE A 41 28.28 37.79 -18.30
C ILE A 41 28.01 36.32 -18.55
N SER A 42 28.31 35.48 -17.59
CA SER A 42 27.76 34.14 -17.52
C SER A 42 26.26 34.33 -17.32
N THR A 43 25.52 34.37 -18.41
CA THR A 43 24.06 34.25 -18.40
C THR A 43 23.75 32.81 -18.05
N THR A 44 23.57 32.51 -16.77
CA THR A 44 22.88 31.30 -16.34
C THR A 44 21.48 31.37 -16.92
N SER A 45 21.16 30.49 -17.85
CA SER A 45 19.81 30.39 -18.39
C SER A 45 18.90 29.86 -17.29
N GLU A 46 17.91 30.65 -16.92
CA GLU A 46 16.87 30.23 -15.98
C GLU A 46 15.76 29.54 -16.78
N TYR A 47 15.41 28.33 -16.38
CA TYR A 47 14.29 27.58 -16.97
C TYR A 47 13.16 27.44 -15.94
N GLU A 48 11.95 27.65 -16.41
CA GLU A 48 10.73 27.39 -15.67
C GLU A 48 10.06 26.15 -16.26
N VAL A 49 9.74 25.15 -15.41
CA VAL A 49 9.01 23.97 -15.82
C VAL A 49 7.57 24.07 -15.30
N VAL A 50 6.61 24.00 -16.22
CA VAL A 50 5.17 24.01 -15.89
C VAL A 50 4.56 22.70 -16.34
N ILE A 51 3.93 21.96 -15.43
CA ILE A 51 3.21 20.73 -15.77
C ILE A 51 1.77 21.11 -16.16
N ASP A 52 1.40 20.80 -17.40
CA ASP A 52 0.11 21.13 -17.97
C ASP A 52 -0.94 20.06 -17.68
N SER A 53 -0.52 18.77 -17.74
CA SER A 53 -1.35 17.64 -17.32
C SER A 53 -0.49 16.51 -16.78
N GLY A 54 -0.93 15.86 -15.72
CA GLY A 54 -0.25 14.74 -15.08
C GLY A 54 -1.03 13.44 -15.23
N GLY A 55 -0.32 12.44 -15.74
CA GLY A 55 -0.51 11.05 -15.55
C GLY A 55 -1.91 10.46 -15.59
N ASP A 56 -2.53 10.36 -16.76
CA ASP A 56 -3.60 9.38 -16.93
C ASP A 56 -2.97 7.97 -16.85
N SER A 57 -3.24 7.26 -15.76
CA SER A 57 -2.71 5.91 -15.52
C SER A 57 -3.52 4.88 -16.28
N SER A 58 -3.45 4.90 -17.62
CA SER A 58 -3.86 3.73 -18.39
C SER A 58 -2.87 2.59 -18.11
N SER A 59 -3.31 1.35 -18.22
CA SER A 59 -2.70 0.14 -17.66
C SER A 59 -1.20 -0.10 -17.94
N ASN A 60 -0.60 0.54 -18.94
CA ASN A 60 0.78 0.27 -19.37
C ASN A 60 1.69 1.50 -19.37
N TYR A 61 1.16 2.70 -19.45
CA TYR A 61 1.93 3.94 -19.47
C TYR A 61 1.12 5.10 -18.92
N ALA A 62 1.85 6.11 -18.45
CA ALA A 62 1.29 7.39 -18.05
C ALA A 62 1.76 8.43 -19.04
N GLN A 63 0.83 9.26 -19.53
CA GLN A 63 1.15 10.42 -20.35
C GLN A 63 1.32 11.63 -19.44
N VAL A 64 2.44 12.34 -19.59
CA VAL A 64 2.73 13.58 -18.87
C VAL A 64 2.98 14.67 -19.89
N GLU A 65 2.25 15.79 -19.77
CA GLU A 65 2.40 16.97 -20.60
C GLU A 65 2.97 18.09 -19.74
N PHE A 66 4.02 18.72 -20.23
CA PHE A 66 4.66 19.83 -19.53
C PHE A 66 5.34 20.78 -20.51
N THR A 67 5.49 22.04 -20.11
CA THR A 67 6.17 23.08 -20.86
C THR A 67 7.42 23.52 -20.12
N ILE A 68 8.51 23.70 -20.86
CA ILE A 68 9.73 24.35 -20.38
C ILE A 68 9.86 25.71 -21.02
N ASN A 69 9.83 26.76 -20.22
CA ASN A 69 10.00 28.16 -20.66
C ASN A 69 11.44 28.60 -20.37
N GLY A 70 12.08 29.27 -21.30
CA GLY A 70 13.43 29.81 -21.09
C GLY A 70 14.10 30.31 -22.33
N VAL A 71 15.39 30.62 -22.21
CA VAL A 71 16.27 30.97 -23.34
C VAL A 71 17.13 29.78 -23.65
N PHE A 72 16.78 29.05 -24.71
CA PHE A 72 17.48 27.80 -25.06
C PHE A 72 18.69 28.12 -25.95
N ASN A 73 19.84 27.50 -25.60
CA ASN A 73 20.99 27.44 -26.47
C ASN A 73 20.71 26.48 -27.64
N LYS A 74 21.44 26.64 -28.75
CA LYS A 74 21.30 25.77 -29.93
C LYS A 74 21.54 24.30 -29.67
N ASP A 75 22.22 23.99 -28.55
CA ASP A 75 22.61 22.64 -28.14
C ASP A 75 21.71 22.07 -27.03
N PHE A 76 20.54 22.68 -26.76
CA PHE A 76 19.62 22.13 -25.76
C PHE A 76 19.15 20.74 -26.18
N SER A 77 19.42 19.77 -25.33
CA SER A 77 19.12 18.34 -25.53
C SER A 77 18.06 17.87 -24.54
N ASP A 78 17.20 16.96 -24.99
CA ASP A 78 16.21 16.29 -24.12
C ASP A 78 16.91 15.45 -23.01
N ASP A 79 18.21 15.18 -23.14
CA ASP A 79 19.04 14.58 -22.10
C ASP A 79 19.19 15.44 -20.84
N PHE A 80 18.94 16.74 -20.95
CA PHE A 80 19.00 17.65 -19.81
C PHE A 80 17.69 17.70 -19.03
N VAL A 81 16.59 17.17 -19.59
CA VAL A 81 15.30 17.09 -18.91
C VAL A 81 15.25 15.80 -18.11
N LEU A 82 15.17 15.92 -16.79
CA LEU A 82 15.21 14.81 -15.86
C LEU A 82 13.87 14.58 -15.16
N PHE A 83 13.55 13.32 -14.96
CA PHE A 83 12.41 12.83 -14.21
C PHE A 83 12.91 12.10 -12.96
N ASP A 84 12.61 12.63 -11.78
CA ASP A 84 12.79 11.91 -10.52
C ASP A 84 11.47 11.28 -10.11
N PHE A 85 11.50 9.97 -9.97
CA PHE A 85 10.39 9.20 -9.41
C PHE A 85 10.60 9.10 -7.91
N ILE A 86 9.73 9.77 -7.16
CA ILE A 86 9.82 9.91 -5.71
C ILE A 86 8.73 9.06 -5.07
N MET A 87 9.11 8.19 -4.15
CA MET A 87 8.21 7.42 -3.31
C MET A 87 8.61 7.62 -1.85
N ASN A 88 7.65 7.99 -0.99
CA ASN A 88 7.90 8.26 0.42
C ASN A 88 8.94 9.36 0.69
N GLY A 89 9.01 10.36 -0.18
CA GLY A 89 9.98 11.45 -0.07
C GLY A 89 11.40 11.10 -0.50
N GLU A 90 11.64 9.87 -0.96
CA GLU A 90 12.93 9.42 -1.47
C GLU A 90 12.89 9.26 -2.99
N THR A 91 13.89 9.79 -3.70
CA THR A 91 14.04 9.54 -5.13
C THR A 91 14.46 8.08 -5.33
N VAL A 92 13.53 7.26 -5.84
CA VAL A 92 13.80 5.84 -6.11
C VAL A 92 14.46 5.63 -7.47
N LYS A 93 14.25 6.58 -8.39
CA LYS A 93 14.85 6.52 -9.72
C LYS A 93 14.90 7.89 -10.38
N THR A 94 15.94 8.15 -11.16
CA THR A 94 16.06 9.29 -12.08
C THR A 94 16.22 8.77 -13.50
N LEU A 95 15.42 9.30 -14.44
CA LEU A 95 15.47 8.99 -15.86
C LEU A 95 15.50 10.30 -16.65
N LYS A 96 15.93 10.23 -17.91
CA LYS A 96 15.96 11.36 -18.83
C LYS A 96 14.70 11.36 -19.71
N ALA A 97 14.28 12.51 -20.18
CA ALA A 97 13.18 12.60 -21.15
C ALA A 97 13.49 11.77 -22.43
N SER A 98 14.76 11.74 -22.85
CA SER A 98 15.23 10.95 -23.98
C SER A 98 15.14 9.42 -23.79
N ASP A 99 14.95 8.94 -22.56
CA ASP A 99 14.75 7.51 -22.27
C ASP A 99 13.33 7.05 -22.66
N PHE A 100 12.42 7.98 -22.97
CA PHE A 100 11.02 7.72 -23.28
C PHE A 100 10.66 8.10 -24.72
N VAL A 101 9.50 7.61 -25.17
CA VAL A 101 8.86 8.12 -26.37
C VAL A 101 8.26 9.48 -26.05
N LEU A 102 8.75 10.51 -26.73
CA LEU A 102 8.32 11.88 -26.51
C LEU A 102 7.97 12.58 -27.81
N GLU A 103 7.02 13.50 -27.74
CA GLU A 103 6.74 14.50 -28.76
C GLU A 103 7.12 15.86 -28.18
N ARG A 104 7.76 16.69 -29.00
CA ARG A 104 8.22 18.03 -28.60
C ARG A 104 7.88 19.05 -29.68
N ASP A 105 7.12 20.06 -29.29
CA ASP A 105 6.88 21.23 -30.08
C ASP A 105 7.65 22.45 -29.54
N SER A 106 7.87 23.44 -30.35
CA SER A 106 8.55 24.66 -29.93
C SER A 106 7.81 25.90 -30.40
N SER A 107 7.61 26.83 -29.49
CA SER A 107 7.06 28.17 -29.77
C SER A 107 7.98 29.26 -29.25
N SER A 108 7.85 30.48 -29.76
CA SER A 108 8.62 31.61 -29.26
C SER A 108 7.73 32.85 -29.26
N THR A 109 7.62 33.50 -28.10
CA THR A 109 6.85 34.75 -27.94
C THR A 109 7.68 35.71 -27.08
N ASP A 110 7.84 36.95 -27.56
CA ASP A 110 8.53 38.04 -26.84
C ASP A 110 9.99 37.74 -26.38
N GLY A 111 10.70 36.89 -27.13
CA GLY A 111 12.10 36.53 -26.81
C GLY A 111 12.27 35.40 -25.80
N ILE A 112 11.18 34.86 -25.26
CA ILE A 112 11.14 33.63 -24.49
C ILE A 112 10.71 32.51 -25.43
N SER A 113 11.43 31.42 -25.42
CA SER A 113 11.08 30.20 -26.15
C SER A 113 10.43 29.23 -25.19
N SER A 114 9.39 28.54 -25.67
CA SER A 114 8.72 27.48 -24.94
C SER A 114 8.93 26.16 -25.68
N LEU A 115 9.22 25.11 -24.93
CA LEU A 115 9.28 23.74 -25.42
C LEU A 115 8.15 22.96 -24.76
N ASP A 116 7.19 22.54 -25.55
CA ASP A 116 6.04 21.76 -25.10
C ASP A 116 6.34 20.28 -25.29
N TYR A 117 6.25 19.51 -24.22
CA TYR A 117 6.55 18.09 -24.19
C TYR A 117 5.29 17.27 -23.92
N SER A 118 5.13 16.19 -24.68
CA SER A 118 4.22 15.10 -24.36
C SER A 118 5.04 13.82 -24.25
N VAL A 119 5.14 13.28 -23.05
CA VAL A 119 6.00 12.13 -22.73
C VAL A 119 5.15 10.95 -22.28
N ASN A 120 5.34 9.81 -22.94
CA ASN A 120 4.74 8.54 -22.54
C ASN A 120 5.72 7.75 -21.65
N ILE A 121 5.42 7.70 -20.35
CA ILE A 121 6.20 6.94 -19.37
C ILE A 121 5.71 5.49 -19.39
N ASP A 122 6.46 4.64 -20.07
CA ASP A 122 6.16 3.21 -20.18
C ASP A 122 6.79 2.42 -19.03
N LYS A 123 6.02 1.47 -18.49
CA LYS A 123 6.39 0.61 -17.36
C LYS A 123 7.68 -0.17 -17.58
N GLU A 124 7.83 -0.74 -18.74
CA GLU A 124 9.00 -1.55 -19.07
C GLU A 124 10.24 -0.67 -19.17
N SER A 125 10.14 0.50 -19.83
CA SER A 125 11.23 1.47 -19.97
C SER A 125 11.60 2.08 -18.62
N ALA A 126 10.62 2.46 -17.82
CA ALA A 126 10.84 3.05 -16.51
C ALA A 126 11.34 2.03 -15.49
N ARG A 127 11.02 0.73 -15.62
CA ARG A 127 11.33 -0.34 -14.66
C ARG A 127 10.96 0.04 -13.23
N LEU A 128 9.80 0.65 -13.06
CA LEU A 128 9.24 0.99 -11.76
C LEU A 128 8.42 -0.18 -11.22
N SER A 129 8.35 -0.31 -9.91
CA SER A 129 7.37 -1.18 -9.25
C SER A 129 6.00 -0.49 -9.22
N SER A 130 4.93 -1.26 -9.08
CA SER A 130 3.59 -0.68 -8.87
C SER A 130 3.55 0.19 -7.62
N GLY A 131 2.86 1.33 -7.69
CA GLY A 131 2.73 2.25 -6.58
C GLY A 131 2.34 3.67 -6.99
N ALA A 132 2.13 4.50 -5.99
CA ALA A 132 1.93 5.93 -6.14
C ALA A 132 3.27 6.65 -6.01
N TYR A 133 3.62 7.44 -7.00
CA TYR A 133 4.84 8.24 -7.06
C TYR A 133 4.49 9.71 -7.13
N SER A 134 5.37 10.55 -6.60
CA SER A 134 5.46 11.95 -6.99
C SER A 134 6.54 12.05 -8.06
N LEU A 135 6.21 12.59 -9.22
CA LEU A 135 7.12 12.81 -10.33
C LEU A 135 7.61 14.25 -10.27
N ARG A 136 8.93 14.42 -10.12
CA ARG A 136 9.59 15.73 -10.23
C ARG A 136 10.20 15.86 -11.62
N ILE A 137 9.91 16.97 -12.29
CA ILE A 137 10.46 17.29 -13.61
C ILE A 137 11.33 18.54 -13.47
N TYR A 138 12.57 18.46 -13.94
CA TYR A 138 13.51 19.57 -13.87
C TYR A 138 14.54 19.51 -15.00
N VAL A 139 15.20 20.65 -15.24
CA VAL A 139 16.28 20.75 -16.21
C VAL A 139 17.61 20.76 -15.44
N ALA A 140 18.53 19.86 -15.80
CA ALA A 140 19.88 19.80 -15.26
C ALA A 140 20.91 19.84 -16.39
N ASP A 141 21.35 21.03 -16.76
CA ASP A 141 22.47 21.27 -17.67
C ASP A 141 23.64 21.84 -16.87
N GLU A 142 24.89 21.60 -17.32
CA GLU A 142 26.09 22.17 -16.70
C GLU A 142 26.09 23.71 -16.65
N SER A 143 25.31 24.35 -17.54
CA SER A 143 25.20 25.79 -17.68
C SER A 143 23.86 26.38 -17.18
N ALA A 144 22.91 25.55 -16.76
CA ALA A 144 21.57 25.98 -16.38
C ALA A 144 21.03 25.21 -15.18
N ILE A 145 20.52 25.93 -14.21
CA ILE A 145 19.82 25.36 -13.05
C ILE A 145 18.35 25.70 -13.21
N SER A 146 17.49 24.68 -13.18
CA SER A 146 16.05 24.91 -13.08
C SER A 146 15.76 25.67 -11.79
N MET A 147 15.14 26.83 -11.90
CA MET A 147 14.80 27.66 -10.74
C MET A 147 13.53 27.16 -10.03
N GLU A 148 12.66 26.48 -10.75
CA GLU A 148 11.44 25.90 -10.21
C GLU A 148 11.33 24.44 -10.60
N GLU A 149 11.08 23.63 -9.61
CA GLU A 149 10.84 22.19 -9.74
C GLU A 149 9.33 21.99 -9.85
N ALA A 150 8.90 21.31 -10.90
CA ALA A 150 7.49 20.96 -11.07
C ALA A 150 7.22 19.52 -10.58
N PHE A 151 6.13 19.35 -9.87
CA PHE A 151 5.72 18.06 -9.32
C PHE A 151 4.33 17.68 -9.79
N THR A 152 4.14 16.43 -10.14
CA THR A 152 2.82 15.82 -10.36
C THR A 152 2.74 14.44 -9.73
N ASP A 153 1.55 13.98 -9.44
CA ASP A 153 1.37 12.60 -9.02
C ASP A 153 1.38 11.66 -10.22
N LEU A 154 2.03 10.54 -10.04
CA LEU A 154 2.08 9.45 -11.00
C LEU A 154 1.60 8.18 -10.32
N LEU A 155 0.41 7.73 -10.66
CA LEU A 155 -0.09 6.45 -10.22
C LEU A 155 0.36 5.36 -11.20
N TYR A 156 1.25 4.52 -10.72
CA TYR A 156 1.80 3.44 -11.50
C TYR A 156 1.21 2.11 -11.00
N MET A 157 -0.02 1.84 -11.43
CA MET A 157 -0.77 0.72 -10.92
C MET A 157 -0.44 -0.59 -11.65
N PRO A 158 -0.57 -1.73 -10.98
CA PRO A 158 -0.36 -3.02 -11.61
C PRO A 158 -1.38 -3.26 -12.74
N ASN A 159 -0.99 -4.09 -13.72
CA ASN A 159 -1.89 -4.52 -14.78
C ASN A 159 -2.97 -5.48 -14.29
N GLY A 160 -2.88 -5.93 -13.04
CA GLY A 160 -3.85 -6.80 -12.40
C GLY A 160 -5.23 -6.15 -12.30
N THR A 161 -6.24 -6.96 -12.08
CA THR A 161 -7.62 -6.51 -11.92
C THR A 161 -8.09 -6.75 -10.50
N PHE A 162 -8.81 -5.78 -9.95
CA PHE A 162 -9.51 -5.92 -8.69
C PHE A 162 -10.96 -6.32 -8.93
N GLU A 163 -11.42 -7.31 -8.19
CA GLU A 163 -12.81 -7.70 -8.18
C GLU A 163 -13.49 -7.24 -6.90
N SER A 164 -14.39 -6.25 -7.04
CA SER A 164 -15.10 -5.66 -5.91
C SER A 164 -15.99 -6.69 -5.19
N ALA A 165 -16.07 -6.57 -3.88
CA ALA A 165 -16.96 -7.36 -3.03
C ALA A 165 -18.45 -7.19 -3.41
N SER A 166 -18.83 -6.07 -4.02
CA SER A 166 -20.19 -5.81 -4.52
C SER A 166 -20.63 -6.80 -5.59
N SER A 167 -19.67 -7.48 -6.26
CA SER A 167 -19.95 -8.51 -7.24
C SER A 167 -20.48 -9.83 -6.64
N ILE A 168 -20.42 -9.98 -5.31
CA ILE A 168 -20.88 -11.18 -4.60
C ILE A 168 -22.38 -11.03 -4.30
N GLU A 169 -23.17 -11.78 -5.05
CA GLU A 169 -24.61 -11.83 -4.85
C GLU A 169 -25.02 -12.87 -3.80
N ASN A 170 -26.02 -12.53 -2.99
CA ASN A 170 -26.69 -13.48 -2.11
C ASN A 170 -27.73 -14.26 -2.92
N GLN A 171 -27.35 -15.44 -3.43
CA GLN A 171 -28.24 -16.30 -4.20
C GLN A 171 -28.87 -17.39 -3.30
N SER A 172 -30.15 -17.68 -3.55
CA SER A 172 -30.85 -18.74 -2.80
C SER A 172 -30.18 -20.11 -3.04
N GLY A 173 -29.89 -20.81 -1.95
CA GLY A 173 -29.24 -22.12 -1.99
C GLY A 173 -27.70 -22.07 -1.99
N LEU A 174 -27.11 -20.88 -2.06
CA LEU A 174 -25.67 -20.67 -1.90
C LEU A 174 -25.36 -20.06 -0.52
N MET A 175 -24.12 -20.21 -0.10
CA MET A 175 -23.51 -19.59 1.07
C MET A 175 -22.18 -18.98 0.68
N ASN A 176 -21.86 -17.83 1.24
CA ASN A 176 -20.59 -17.15 1.08
C ASN A 176 -19.80 -17.30 2.37
N PHE A 177 -18.54 -17.70 2.27
CA PHE A 177 -17.64 -17.86 3.39
C PHE A 177 -16.34 -17.08 3.17
N ILE A 178 -15.87 -16.41 4.22
CA ILE A 178 -14.55 -15.75 4.24
C ILE A 178 -13.52 -16.76 4.78
N LEU A 179 -12.55 -17.09 3.95
CA LEU A 179 -11.47 -18.02 4.24
C LEU A 179 -10.15 -17.23 4.24
N TYR A 180 -9.26 -17.54 5.17
CA TYR A 180 -7.99 -16.83 5.29
C TYR A 180 -6.84 -17.66 4.78
N TYR A 181 -6.13 -17.18 3.75
CA TYR A 181 -5.00 -17.87 3.14
C TYR A 181 -3.73 -17.02 3.20
N PRO A 182 -2.55 -17.60 3.46
CA PRO A 182 -1.31 -16.85 3.39
C PRO A 182 -1.02 -16.37 1.97
N ASP A 183 -0.42 -15.19 1.86
CA ASP A 183 0.20 -14.75 0.61
C ASP A 183 1.49 -15.56 0.34
N ASN A 184 2.04 -15.47 -0.87
CA ASN A 184 3.20 -16.26 -1.28
C ASN A 184 4.49 -15.95 -0.51
N GLN A 185 4.51 -14.84 0.22
CA GLN A 185 5.65 -14.42 1.02
C GLN A 185 5.45 -14.74 2.52
N TYR A 186 4.31 -15.30 2.92
CA TYR A 186 3.92 -15.47 4.32
C TYR A 186 4.05 -14.17 5.13
N MET A 187 3.64 -13.05 4.55
CA MET A 187 3.61 -11.75 5.21
C MET A 187 2.21 -11.31 5.59
N TYR A 188 1.20 -11.74 4.83
CA TYR A 188 -0.20 -11.41 5.05
C TYR A 188 -1.09 -12.65 5.02
N LEU A 189 -2.17 -12.59 5.81
CA LEU A 189 -3.33 -13.47 5.65
C LEU A 189 -4.38 -12.74 4.83
N VAL A 190 -4.61 -13.23 3.62
CA VAL A 190 -5.57 -12.68 2.67
C VAL A 190 -6.95 -13.30 2.93
N PRO A 191 -7.96 -12.51 3.32
CA PRO A 191 -9.35 -12.97 3.37
C PRO A 191 -9.87 -13.17 1.95
N VAL A 192 -10.45 -14.32 1.66
CA VAL A 192 -10.99 -14.68 0.35
C VAL A 192 -12.42 -15.17 0.51
N THR A 193 -13.35 -14.62 -0.25
CA THR A 193 -14.74 -15.03 -0.22
C THR A 193 -15.02 -16.11 -1.24
N ARG A 194 -15.42 -17.29 -0.77
CA ARG A 194 -15.82 -18.43 -1.59
C ARG A 194 -17.33 -18.65 -1.52
N THR A 195 -17.99 -18.66 -2.66
CA THR A 195 -19.41 -18.97 -2.81
C THR A 195 -19.58 -20.47 -3.08
N VAL A 196 -20.41 -21.13 -2.30
CA VAL A 196 -20.62 -22.59 -2.37
C VAL A 196 -22.09 -22.96 -2.16
N PRO A 197 -22.52 -24.16 -2.60
CA PRO A 197 -23.83 -24.70 -2.24
C PRO A 197 -23.97 -24.81 -0.71
N ARG A 198 -25.20 -24.76 -0.24
CA ARG A 198 -25.53 -24.86 1.19
C ARG A 198 -24.91 -26.11 1.83
N GLN A 199 -24.25 -25.91 2.96
CA GLN A 199 -23.55 -26.94 3.72
C GLN A 199 -24.33 -27.33 4.97
N GLU A 200 -24.37 -28.64 5.30
CA GLU A 200 -25.02 -29.13 6.52
C GLU A 200 -24.12 -28.94 7.74
N SER A 201 -22.82 -29.19 7.60
CA SER A 201 -21.82 -29.02 8.66
C SER A 201 -20.83 -27.91 8.30
N VAL A 202 -21.20 -26.67 8.61
CA VAL A 202 -20.42 -25.48 8.22
C VAL A 202 -19.01 -25.50 8.80
N VAL A 203 -18.85 -25.81 10.10
CA VAL A 203 -17.52 -25.81 10.72
C VAL A 203 -16.57 -26.83 10.08
N ARG A 204 -17.06 -28.04 9.78
CA ARG A 204 -16.26 -29.08 9.10
C ARG A 204 -15.94 -28.65 7.68
N TYR A 205 -16.89 -28.06 6.99
CA TYR A 205 -16.69 -27.55 5.63
C TYR A 205 -15.61 -26.48 5.59
N LEU A 206 -15.66 -25.48 6.50
CA LEU A 206 -14.66 -24.41 6.58
C LEU A 206 -13.24 -24.95 6.79
N ILE A 207 -13.08 -25.88 7.75
CA ILE A 207 -11.75 -26.48 8.02
C ILE A 207 -11.25 -27.32 6.85
N ASN A 208 -12.09 -28.14 6.24
CA ASN A 208 -11.69 -28.90 5.06
C ASN A 208 -11.31 -27.96 3.89
N THR A 209 -12.09 -26.92 3.67
CA THR A 209 -11.83 -25.94 2.60
C THR A 209 -10.55 -25.14 2.83
N LEU A 210 -10.25 -24.79 4.08
CA LEU A 210 -8.95 -24.22 4.43
C LEU A 210 -7.82 -25.20 4.11
N SER A 211 -7.99 -26.50 4.48
CA SER A 211 -7.00 -27.53 4.20
C SER A 211 -6.78 -27.77 2.71
N ASP A 212 -7.83 -27.62 1.87
CA ASP A 212 -7.73 -27.74 0.43
C ASP A 212 -6.95 -26.58 -0.23
N GLY A 213 -6.86 -25.44 0.45
CA GLY A 213 -6.17 -24.24 -0.03
C GLY A 213 -7.02 -23.35 -0.95
N PRO A 214 -6.45 -22.22 -1.40
CA PRO A 214 -7.11 -21.31 -2.32
C PRO A 214 -7.17 -21.89 -3.73
N LYS A 215 -8.13 -21.44 -4.54
CA LYS A 215 -8.10 -21.77 -5.98
C LYS A 215 -6.85 -21.15 -6.61
N SER A 216 -6.28 -21.84 -7.58
CA SER A 216 -5.09 -21.39 -8.31
C SER A 216 -5.29 -20.03 -9.00
N SER A 217 -6.53 -19.69 -9.37
CA SER A 217 -6.89 -18.39 -9.94
C SER A 217 -6.61 -17.20 -9.00
N MET A 218 -6.52 -17.45 -7.70
CA MET A 218 -6.21 -16.40 -6.72
C MET A 218 -4.73 -16.02 -6.68
N GLY A 219 -3.82 -16.90 -7.17
CA GLY A 219 -2.38 -16.63 -7.15
C GLY A 219 -1.78 -16.46 -5.75
N LEU A 220 -2.42 -17.05 -4.74
CA LEU A 220 -1.94 -17.13 -3.37
C LEU A 220 -1.12 -18.40 -3.16
N THR A 221 -0.47 -18.53 -1.98
CA THR A 221 0.30 -19.73 -1.64
C THR A 221 -0.51 -21.00 -1.88
N GLY A 222 -0.04 -21.81 -2.80
CA GLY A 222 -0.65 -23.10 -3.11
C GLY A 222 -0.40 -24.16 -2.02
N GLY A 223 -1.27 -25.16 -1.97
CA GLY A 223 -1.16 -26.24 -1.00
C GLY A 223 -2.06 -26.06 0.21
N SER A 224 -1.87 -26.90 1.21
CA SER A 224 -2.68 -26.88 2.43
C SER A 224 -2.14 -25.81 3.40
N PRO A 225 -2.89 -24.73 3.68
CA PRO A 225 -2.45 -23.67 4.60
C PRO A 225 -2.54 -24.06 6.06
N ILE A 226 -3.23 -25.16 6.37
CA ILE A 226 -3.39 -25.69 7.73
C ILE A 226 -3.12 -27.20 7.75
N PRO A 227 -2.70 -27.77 8.90
CA PRO A 227 -2.53 -29.21 9.01
C PRO A 227 -3.87 -29.95 8.93
N PHE A 228 -3.81 -31.25 8.66
CA PHE A 228 -5.00 -32.09 8.68
C PHE A 228 -5.59 -32.16 10.11
N ILE A 229 -6.89 -31.83 10.23
CA ILE A 229 -7.61 -31.79 11.51
C ILE A 229 -8.72 -32.85 11.49
N PRO A 230 -8.47 -34.04 12.07
CA PRO A 230 -9.43 -35.13 12.02
C PRO A 230 -10.68 -34.89 12.86
N TYR A 231 -10.56 -34.17 13.96
CA TYR A 231 -11.69 -33.93 14.87
C TYR A 231 -11.90 -32.46 15.11
N ILE A 232 -13.15 -32.03 14.97
CA ILE A 232 -13.60 -30.68 15.29
C ILE A 232 -15.02 -30.73 15.84
N TRP A 233 -15.26 -29.97 16.91
CA TRP A 233 -16.61 -29.74 17.45
C TRP A 233 -16.71 -28.34 18.02
N VAL A 234 -17.95 -27.84 18.14
CA VAL A 234 -18.26 -26.49 18.62
C VAL A 234 -19.19 -26.60 19.82
N SER A 235 -18.91 -25.82 20.86
CA SER A 235 -19.75 -25.66 22.03
C SER A 235 -19.82 -24.18 22.41
N GLY A 236 -20.98 -23.55 22.19
CA GLY A 236 -21.13 -22.10 22.34
C GLY A 236 -20.23 -21.35 21.35
N ASN A 237 -19.43 -20.42 21.84
CA ASN A 237 -18.46 -19.64 21.06
C ASN A 237 -17.04 -20.24 21.04
N VAL A 238 -16.89 -21.50 21.48
CA VAL A 238 -15.61 -22.21 21.48
C VAL A 238 -15.63 -23.34 20.46
N SER A 239 -14.64 -23.38 19.59
CA SER A 239 -14.34 -24.54 18.74
C SER A 239 -13.20 -25.34 19.33
N THR A 240 -13.33 -26.66 19.39
CA THR A 240 -12.25 -27.54 19.79
C THR A 240 -11.76 -28.36 18.61
N LEU A 241 -10.46 -28.30 18.35
CA LEU A 241 -9.76 -29.02 17.31
C LEU A 241 -8.87 -30.09 17.91
N SER A 242 -8.74 -31.24 17.28
CA SER A 242 -7.73 -32.22 17.70
C SER A 242 -6.81 -32.52 16.52
N LEU A 243 -5.53 -32.21 16.69
CA LEU A 243 -4.45 -32.61 15.79
C LEU A 243 -3.98 -34.03 16.08
N PRO A 244 -3.45 -34.74 15.08
CA PRO A 244 -2.76 -36.01 15.33
C PRO A 244 -1.47 -35.78 16.11
N ALA A 245 -1.03 -36.78 16.89
CA ALA A 245 0.31 -36.75 17.44
C ALA A 245 1.33 -37.17 16.37
N GLY A 246 2.49 -36.58 16.41
CA GLY A 246 3.60 -36.87 15.53
C GLY A 246 4.03 -35.70 14.70
N ASP A 247 4.87 -35.98 13.73
CA ASP A 247 5.37 -34.98 12.78
C ASP A 247 4.23 -34.42 11.91
N LEU A 248 4.02 -33.12 11.99
CA LEU A 248 3.05 -32.38 11.17
C LEU A 248 3.70 -31.77 9.92
N GLY A 249 4.91 -32.21 9.56
CA GLY A 249 5.62 -31.77 8.37
C GLY A 249 5.99 -30.28 8.42
N VAL A 250 5.67 -29.55 7.38
CA VAL A 250 6.01 -28.11 7.26
C VAL A 250 5.53 -27.23 8.42
N TYR A 251 4.52 -27.68 9.17
CA TYR A 251 4.01 -26.94 10.34
C TYR A 251 4.86 -27.14 11.61
N ASP A 252 5.80 -28.08 11.58
CA ASP A 252 6.80 -28.26 12.63
C ASP A 252 8.17 -27.66 12.25
N ASP A 253 8.38 -27.32 10.97
CA ASP A 253 9.65 -26.86 10.43
C ASP A 253 9.85 -25.33 10.49
N GLY A 254 8.77 -24.54 10.69
CA GLY A 254 8.87 -23.08 10.63
C GLY A 254 7.80 -22.33 11.42
N SER A 255 8.24 -21.33 12.20
CA SER A 255 7.34 -20.52 13.05
C SER A 255 6.32 -19.71 12.26
N SER A 256 6.69 -19.17 11.09
CA SER A 256 5.77 -18.37 10.27
C SER A 256 4.61 -19.20 9.74
N VAL A 257 4.88 -20.38 9.14
CA VAL A 257 3.84 -21.27 8.59
C VAL A 257 2.87 -21.70 9.70
N SER A 258 3.39 -22.04 10.86
CA SER A 258 2.59 -22.47 12.00
C SER A 258 1.72 -21.36 12.58
N LEU A 259 2.26 -20.14 12.67
CA LEU A 259 1.51 -18.98 13.14
C LEU A 259 0.39 -18.64 12.15
N PHE A 260 0.67 -18.63 10.85
CA PHE A 260 -0.34 -18.38 9.82
C PHE A 260 -1.42 -19.45 9.81
N ALA A 261 -1.08 -20.71 10.05
CA ALA A 261 -2.07 -21.79 10.19
C ALA A 261 -3.02 -21.54 11.36
N ALA A 262 -2.49 -21.20 12.53
CA ALA A 262 -3.29 -20.89 13.72
C ALA A 262 -4.20 -19.66 13.49
N GLU A 263 -3.67 -18.59 12.90
CA GLU A 263 -4.45 -17.41 12.60
C GLU A 263 -5.49 -17.65 11.49
N ALA A 264 -5.19 -18.41 10.45
CA ALA A 264 -6.14 -18.77 9.39
C ALA A 264 -7.36 -19.49 9.97
N ILE A 265 -7.14 -20.46 10.85
CA ILE A 265 -8.21 -21.19 11.54
C ILE A 265 -9.05 -20.23 12.39
N THR A 266 -8.41 -19.47 13.27
CA THR A 266 -9.13 -18.60 14.23
C THR A 266 -9.94 -17.52 13.54
N ARG A 267 -9.36 -16.83 12.55
CA ARG A 267 -10.07 -15.79 11.79
C ARG A 267 -11.21 -16.35 10.95
N THR A 268 -11.00 -17.47 10.25
CA THR A 268 -12.04 -18.11 9.45
C THR A 268 -13.23 -18.52 10.32
N LEU A 269 -13.00 -19.14 11.47
CA LEU A 269 -14.08 -19.57 12.37
C LEU A 269 -14.79 -18.38 13.02
N ARG A 270 -14.06 -17.34 13.38
CA ARG A 270 -14.65 -16.13 13.96
C ARG A 270 -15.55 -15.41 12.95
N ASP A 271 -15.05 -15.13 11.76
CA ASP A 271 -15.75 -14.25 10.82
C ASP A 271 -16.97 -14.91 10.16
N ASN A 272 -17.00 -16.25 10.12
CA ASN A 272 -18.14 -16.98 9.57
C ASN A 272 -19.15 -17.50 10.64
N LEU A 273 -18.69 -17.77 11.85
CA LEU A 273 -19.48 -18.47 12.88
C LEU A 273 -19.53 -17.74 14.23
N GLY A 274 -18.82 -16.62 14.39
CA GLY A 274 -18.72 -15.92 15.67
C GLY A 274 -17.94 -16.72 16.73
N ILE A 275 -17.08 -17.66 16.35
CA ILE A 275 -16.24 -18.43 17.27
C ILE A 275 -15.15 -17.52 17.79
N GLU A 276 -15.11 -17.26 19.08
CA GLU A 276 -14.14 -16.38 19.73
C GLU A 276 -12.89 -17.10 20.19
N GLU A 277 -13.01 -18.39 20.50
CA GLU A 277 -11.96 -19.21 21.08
C GLU A 277 -11.78 -20.52 20.32
N VAL A 278 -10.53 -20.90 20.08
CA VAL A 278 -10.19 -22.17 19.44
C VAL A 278 -9.27 -22.96 20.39
N GLN A 279 -9.83 -24.00 21.03
CA GLN A 279 -9.06 -24.93 21.84
C GLN A 279 -8.42 -25.98 20.96
N VAL A 280 -7.12 -26.20 21.14
CA VAL A 280 -6.38 -27.24 20.40
C VAL A 280 -5.99 -28.37 21.33
N LEU A 281 -6.13 -29.60 20.86
CA LEU A 281 -5.77 -30.81 21.53
C LEU A 281 -4.84 -31.66 20.64
N ILE A 282 -4.03 -32.53 21.23
CA ILE A 282 -3.25 -33.56 20.53
C ILE A 282 -3.83 -34.92 20.83
N ASN A 283 -4.27 -35.67 19.81
CA ASN A 283 -4.97 -36.95 19.97
C ASN A 283 -6.12 -36.88 20.99
N GLN A 284 -6.90 -35.78 20.94
CA GLN A 284 -8.01 -35.54 21.87
C GLN A 284 -7.59 -35.36 23.34
N GLN A 285 -6.32 -35.13 23.62
CA GLN A 285 -5.78 -34.88 24.97
C GLN A 285 -5.19 -33.44 25.03
N PRO A 286 -5.29 -32.78 26.19
CA PRO A 286 -4.61 -31.51 26.41
C PRO A 286 -3.09 -31.67 26.23
N ALA A 287 -2.47 -30.65 25.65
CA ALA A 287 -1.02 -30.55 25.52
C ALA A 287 -0.60 -29.08 25.74
N GLU A 288 0.69 -28.87 25.98
CA GLU A 288 1.21 -27.51 26.20
C GLU A 288 1.51 -26.81 24.89
N THR A 289 2.05 -27.54 23.93
CA THR A 289 2.47 -26.96 22.64
C THR A 289 2.09 -27.83 21.44
N ALA A 290 1.93 -27.20 20.29
CA ALA A 290 1.79 -27.82 18.96
C ALA A 290 2.39 -26.89 17.89
N LEU A 291 2.46 -27.34 16.63
CA LEU A 291 2.81 -26.52 15.49
C LEU A 291 4.07 -25.67 15.76
N HIS A 292 5.24 -26.28 15.79
CA HIS A 292 6.51 -25.60 16.05
C HIS A 292 6.56 -24.83 17.39
N GLY A 293 5.96 -25.37 18.43
CA GLY A 293 6.02 -24.82 19.79
C GLY A 293 5.03 -23.72 20.10
N ILE A 294 3.98 -23.54 19.29
CA ILE A 294 2.88 -22.63 19.64
C ILE A 294 2.18 -23.13 20.90
N ASP A 295 1.97 -22.25 21.87
CA ASP A 295 1.22 -22.55 23.10
C ASP A 295 -0.24 -22.90 22.76
N ILE A 296 -0.69 -24.08 23.17
CA ILE A 296 -2.06 -24.56 23.05
C ILE A 296 -2.66 -24.91 24.44
N SER A 297 -1.94 -24.61 25.51
CA SER A 297 -2.45 -24.80 26.89
C SER A 297 -3.65 -23.91 27.18
N THR A 298 -3.75 -22.79 26.48
CA THR A 298 -4.89 -21.87 26.49
C THR A 298 -5.51 -21.78 25.09
N PRO A 299 -6.83 -21.53 24.97
CA PRO A 299 -7.47 -21.36 23.66
C PRO A 299 -6.87 -20.20 22.88
N TRP A 300 -6.67 -20.42 21.59
CA TRP A 300 -6.30 -19.35 20.67
C TRP A 300 -7.45 -18.37 20.53
N LYS A 301 -7.12 -17.09 20.48
CA LYS A 301 -8.08 -15.98 20.26
C LYS A 301 -7.58 -15.10 19.15
N THR A 302 -8.50 -14.59 18.35
CA THR A 302 -8.12 -13.55 17.42
C THR A 302 -7.90 -12.26 18.19
N THR A 303 -6.72 -11.68 18.08
CA THR A 303 -6.46 -10.36 18.65
C THR A 303 -7.11 -9.30 17.74
N GLY A 304 -8.08 -8.56 18.27
CA GLY A 304 -8.62 -7.38 17.64
C GLY A 304 -7.59 -6.24 17.61
N GLY A 305 -7.93 -5.15 16.97
CA GLY A 305 -7.14 -3.93 16.89
C GLY A 305 -7.24 -3.28 15.52
N PRO A 306 -6.71 -2.06 15.36
CA PRO A 306 -6.72 -1.37 14.10
C PRO A 306 -5.88 -2.12 13.05
N MET A 307 -6.38 -2.17 11.82
CA MET A 307 -5.72 -2.80 10.68
C MET A 307 -5.77 -1.89 9.47
N ALA A 308 -4.67 -1.80 8.72
CA ALA A 308 -4.68 -1.23 7.39
C ALA A 308 -4.89 -2.36 6.36
N TYR A 309 -5.89 -2.25 5.51
CA TYR A 309 -6.08 -3.18 4.40
C TYR A 309 -5.18 -2.77 3.25
N MET A 310 -4.09 -3.53 3.10
CA MET A 310 -3.07 -3.32 2.08
C MET A 310 -3.52 -3.85 0.73
N CYS A 311 -3.16 -3.16 -0.34
CA CYS A 311 -3.35 -3.65 -1.70
C CYS A 311 -2.19 -4.52 -2.12
N LEU A 312 -2.45 -5.77 -2.50
CA LEU A 312 -1.46 -6.74 -2.94
C LEU A 312 -1.73 -7.19 -4.38
N GLU A 313 -0.66 -7.37 -5.15
CA GLU A 313 -0.71 -8.07 -6.43
C GLU A 313 -0.29 -9.51 -6.23
N THR A 314 -1.13 -10.48 -6.62
CA THR A 314 -0.85 -11.91 -6.50
C THR A 314 -0.04 -12.42 -7.69
N GLU A 315 0.47 -13.66 -7.63
CA GLU A 315 1.25 -14.25 -8.74
C GLU A 315 0.48 -14.38 -10.06
N THR A 316 -0.83 -14.42 -10.01
CA THR A 316 -1.68 -14.44 -11.22
C THR A 316 -2.05 -13.05 -11.71
N GLY A 317 -1.52 -11.99 -11.08
CA GLY A 317 -1.88 -10.62 -11.39
C GLY A 317 -3.26 -10.20 -10.84
N LYS A 318 -3.88 -10.99 -9.97
CA LYS A 318 -5.12 -10.58 -9.29
C LYS A 318 -4.77 -9.61 -8.16
N LEU A 319 -5.56 -8.54 -8.03
CA LEU A 319 -5.41 -7.60 -6.93
C LEU A 319 -6.32 -8.01 -5.77
N VAL A 320 -5.78 -7.98 -4.56
CA VAL A 320 -6.49 -8.37 -3.35
C VAL A 320 -6.19 -7.42 -2.20
N LEU A 321 -7.12 -7.33 -1.24
CA LEU A 321 -6.95 -6.59 0.00
C LEU A 321 -6.56 -7.54 1.13
N ALA A 322 -5.52 -7.20 1.87
CA ALA A 322 -5.06 -7.99 3.01
C ALA A 322 -4.86 -7.13 4.25
N PRO A 323 -5.41 -7.52 5.42
CA PRO A 323 -5.28 -6.77 6.65
C PRO A 323 -3.87 -6.89 7.25
N ALA A 324 -3.21 -5.76 7.43
CA ALA A 324 -2.00 -5.59 8.21
C ALA A 324 -2.34 -5.00 9.58
N LYS A 325 -1.97 -5.67 10.66
CA LYS A 325 -2.21 -5.20 12.02
C LYS A 325 -1.35 -3.96 12.30
N LEU A 326 -1.95 -2.91 12.86
CA LEU A 326 -1.25 -1.71 13.27
C LEU A 326 -0.94 -1.73 14.76
N VAL A 327 0.13 -1.03 15.15
CA VAL A 327 0.53 -0.85 16.55
C VAL A 327 0.20 0.58 16.95
N ALA A 328 -1.02 0.80 17.41
CA ALA A 328 -1.52 2.12 17.79
C ALA A 328 -2.20 2.08 19.15
N THR A 329 -2.06 3.14 19.93
CA THR A 329 -2.60 3.27 21.27
C THR A 329 -3.89 4.08 21.33
N ASN A 330 -4.20 4.82 20.26
CA ASN A 330 -5.37 5.68 20.12
C ASN A 330 -5.81 5.80 18.66
N TYR A 331 -6.94 6.48 18.41
CA TYR A 331 -7.48 6.66 17.07
C TYR A 331 -6.59 7.47 16.14
N GLU A 332 -6.02 8.55 16.63
CA GLU A 332 -5.16 9.46 15.86
C GLU A 332 -3.97 8.70 15.29
N GLU A 333 -3.24 7.99 16.15
CA GLU A 333 -2.11 7.17 15.76
C GLU A 333 -2.51 6.06 14.79
N ALA A 334 -3.67 5.40 14.99
CA ALA A 334 -4.15 4.36 14.11
C ALA A 334 -4.48 4.89 12.71
N ILE A 335 -5.17 6.04 12.63
CA ILE A 335 -5.55 6.67 11.36
C ILE A 335 -4.31 7.16 10.63
N GLU A 336 -3.36 7.80 11.32
CA GLU A 336 -2.09 8.24 10.74
C GLU A 336 -1.31 7.06 10.15
N GLN A 337 -1.19 5.95 10.90
CA GLN A 337 -0.54 4.74 10.41
C GLN A 337 -1.28 4.11 9.22
N MET A 338 -2.63 4.13 9.20
CA MET A 338 -3.41 3.67 8.04
C MET A 338 -3.07 4.48 6.78
N PHE A 339 -3.15 5.82 6.88
CA PHE A 339 -2.87 6.68 5.73
C PHE A 339 -1.41 6.59 5.28
N THR A 340 -0.47 6.46 6.21
CA THR A 340 0.93 6.16 5.89
C THR A 340 1.04 4.85 5.12
N ALA A 341 0.39 3.79 5.57
CA ALA A 341 0.40 2.50 4.88
C ALA A 341 -0.19 2.58 3.46
N PHE A 342 -1.26 3.34 3.25
CA PHE A 342 -1.88 3.54 1.93
C PHE A 342 -0.98 4.32 0.96
N LYS A 343 -0.22 5.28 1.47
CA LYS A 343 0.72 6.11 0.68
C LYS A 343 2.06 5.42 0.41
N THR A 344 2.42 4.44 1.24
CA THR A 344 3.75 3.82 1.18
C THR A 344 3.75 2.37 0.71
N GLY A 345 2.59 1.70 0.76
CA GLY A 345 2.50 0.25 0.57
C GLY A 345 3.19 -0.53 1.70
N THR A 346 3.42 0.12 2.86
CA THR A 346 4.19 -0.46 3.97
C THR A 346 3.44 -0.27 5.28
N ALA A 347 3.24 -1.34 6.03
CA ALA A 347 2.66 -1.30 7.36
C ALA A 347 3.70 -1.73 8.40
N ASN A 348 3.82 -0.99 9.53
CA ASN A 348 4.78 -1.25 10.62
C ASN A 348 6.23 -1.44 10.14
N GLU A 349 6.69 -0.61 9.21
CA GLU A 349 8.04 -0.67 8.61
C GLU A 349 8.34 -1.98 7.85
N VAL A 350 7.36 -2.86 7.70
CA VAL A 350 7.49 -4.12 6.96
C VAL A 350 7.00 -3.90 5.52
N LYS A 351 7.93 -3.94 4.58
CA LYS A 351 7.64 -3.84 3.15
C LYS A 351 7.51 -5.22 2.54
N SER A 352 6.33 -5.53 2.01
CA SER A 352 6.14 -6.70 1.15
C SER A 352 6.43 -6.34 -0.31
N PRO A 353 7.12 -7.21 -1.06
CA PRO A 353 7.38 -6.96 -2.48
C PRO A 353 6.09 -6.90 -3.33
N ASN A 354 5.00 -7.49 -2.83
CA ASN A 354 3.73 -7.56 -3.53
C ASN A 354 2.73 -6.46 -3.11
N ALA A 355 3.03 -5.75 -2.01
CA ALA A 355 2.21 -4.62 -1.55
C ALA A 355 2.62 -3.35 -2.28
N PHE A 356 1.65 -2.54 -2.64
CA PHE A 356 1.90 -1.27 -3.31
C PHE A 356 1.08 -0.13 -2.70
N ALA A 357 1.63 1.08 -2.80
CA ALA A 357 0.93 2.30 -2.44
C ALA A 357 -0.20 2.56 -3.46
N PHE A 358 -1.40 2.78 -3.00
CA PHE A 358 -2.53 3.11 -3.86
C PHE A 358 -2.99 4.56 -3.72
N LEU A 359 -2.57 5.24 -2.66
CA LEU A 359 -2.92 6.63 -2.41
C LEU A 359 -1.70 7.53 -2.68
N PRO A 360 -1.81 8.53 -3.57
CA PRO A 360 -0.72 9.49 -3.81
C PRO A 360 -0.36 10.29 -2.57
N SER A 361 0.90 10.73 -2.50
CA SER A 361 1.38 11.56 -1.38
C SER A 361 0.68 12.91 -1.27
N SER A 362 0.19 13.46 -2.40
CA SER A 362 -0.57 14.72 -2.48
C SER A 362 -1.96 14.65 -1.85
N VAL A 363 -2.54 13.46 -1.76
CA VAL A 363 -3.84 13.29 -1.09
C VAL A 363 -3.64 13.38 0.41
N GLU A 364 -4.12 14.44 1.01
CA GLU A 364 -4.02 14.70 2.43
C GLU A 364 -5.31 14.31 3.17
N LEU A 365 -5.15 13.81 4.39
CA LEU A 365 -6.22 13.72 5.36
C LEU A 365 -6.42 15.12 5.97
N LEU A 366 -7.51 15.80 5.59
CA LEU A 366 -7.79 17.15 6.06
C LEU A 366 -8.39 17.16 7.47
N ASP A 367 -9.32 16.26 7.73
CA ASP A 367 -9.98 16.14 9.03
C ASP A 367 -10.59 14.74 9.19
N TYR A 368 -10.84 14.35 10.44
CA TYR A 368 -11.71 13.20 10.73
C TYR A 368 -12.51 13.45 12.01
N LYS A 369 -13.69 12.84 12.06
CA LYS A 369 -14.58 12.93 13.21
C LYS A 369 -15.24 11.59 13.48
N ILE A 370 -15.19 11.14 14.73
CA ILE A 370 -15.93 9.96 15.19
C ILE A 370 -17.10 10.41 16.03
N SER A 371 -18.31 10.01 15.68
CA SER A 371 -19.52 10.30 16.41
C SER A 371 -20.42 9.08 16.42
N GLU A 372 -20.85 8.62 17.60
CA GLU A 372 -21.54 7.35 17.79
C GLU A 372 -20.69 6.20 17.25
N SER A 373 -21.15 5.51 16.19
CA SER A 373 -20.36 4.45 15.53
C SER A 373 -19.98 4.82 14.09
N VAL A 374 -19.99 6.10 13.75
CA VAL A 374 -19.68 6.62 12.42
C VAL A 374 -18.36 7.40 12.47
N ILE A 375 -17.43 7.07 11.57
CA ILE A 375 -16.28 7.92 11.27
C ILE A 375 -16.54 8.69 9.98
N THR A 376 -16.36 10.00 10.03
CA THR A 376 -16.29 10.86 8.83
C THR A 376 -14.84 11.19 8.57
N VAL A 377 -14.38 10.98 7.36
CA VAL A 377 -13.00 11.29 6.91
C VAL A 377 -13.07 12.24 5.74
N ASP A 378 -12.39 13.38 5.86
CA ASP A 378 -12.30 14.40 4.80
C ASP A 378 -10.92 14.39 4.15
N LEU A 379 -10.89 14.22 2.83
CA LEU A 379 -9.67 14.13 2.03
C LEU A 379 -9.50 15.39 1.17
N SER A 380 -8.27 15.72 0.82
CA SER A 380 -7.97 16.85 -0.07
C SER A 380 -8.40 16.60 -1.52
N ALA A 381 -8.66 15.34 -1.90
CA ALA A 381 -9.09 14.97 -3.25
C ALA A 381 -10.10 13.81 -3.23
N ASP A 382 -10.92 13.74 -4.28
CA ASP A 382 -11.81 12.62 -4.54
C ASP A 382 -11.00 11.42 -5.06
N ILE A 383 -10.75 10.46 -4.17
CA ILE A 383 -9.93 9.29 -4.47
C ILE A 383 -10.45 8.46 -5.63
N THR A 384 -11.75 8.50 -5.92
CA THR A 384 -12.34 7.70 -7.01
C THR A 384 -11.99 8.22 -8.40
N LYS A 385 -11.52 9.47 -8.48
CA LYS A 385 -11.12 10.11 -9.73
C LYS A 385 -9.63 9.95 -10.05
N LEU A 386 -8.85 9.42 -9.12
CA LEU A 386 -7.40 9.31 -9.26
C LEU A 386 -6.96 8.23 -10.27
N TYR A 387 -7.83 7.29 -10.60
CA TYR A 387 -7.48 6.10 -11.37
C TYR A 387 -7.97 6.13 -12.83
N GLY A 388 -8.44 7.28 -13.31
CA GLY A 388 -8.96 7.43 -14.67
C GLY A 388 -10.09 6.44 -14.96
N GLU A 389 -9.97 5.67 -16.03
CA GLU A 389 -10.96 4.68 -16.43
C GLU A 389 -10.89 3.34 -15.64
N ARG A 390 -9.88 3.18 -14.75
CA ARG A 390 -9.70 1.99 -13.92
C ARG A 390 -10.63 2.02 -12.70
N THR A 391 -11.94 1.87 -12.94
CA THR A 391 -12.96 1.85 -11.89
C THR A 391 -12.78 0.71 -10.89
N ASP A 392 -12.14 -0.38 -11.30
CA ASP A 392 -11.77 -1.48 -10.43
C ASP A 392 -10.75 -1.04 -9.35
N LEU A 393 -9.78 -0.17 -9.70
CA LEU A 393 -8.82 0.36 -8.73
C LEU A 393 -9.47 1.39 -7.80
N ALA A 394 -10.39 2.20 -8.31
CA ALA A 394 -11.19 3.09 -7.48
C ALA A 394 -12.02 2.31 -6.43
N ASN A 395 -12.67 1.22 -6.86
CA ASN A 395 -13.36 0.29 -5.96
C ASN A 395 -12.41 -0.30 -4.91
N MET A 396 -11.21 -0.72 -5.33
CA MET A 396 -10.18 -1.25 -4.44
C MET A 396 -9.79 -0.23 -3.36
N ALA A 397 -9.56 1.02 -3.74
CA ALA A 397 -9.20 2.07 -2.80
C ALA A 397 -10.33 2.38 -1.80
N VAL A 398 -11.57 2.46 -2.28
CA VAL A 398 -12.75 2.66 -1.43
C VAL A 398 -12.92 1.49 -0.46
N GLU A 399 -12.84 0.24 -0.95
CA GLU A 399 -12.97 -0.94 -0.10
C GLU A 399 -11.81 -1.07 0.90
N ALA A 400 -10.58 -0.68 0.53
CA ALA A 400 -9.45 -0.62 1.44
C ALA A 400 -9.70 0.34 2.61
N LEU A 401 -10.21 1.55 2.32
CA LEU A 401 -10.58 2.53 3.33
C LEU A 401 -11.73 2.04 4.22
N LEU A 402 -12.82 1.55 3.64
CA LEU A 402 -13.96 1.03 4.38
C LEU A 402 -13.57 -0.10 5.33
N ASN A 403 -12.84 -1.10 4.81
CA ASN A 403 -12.38 -2.22 5.63
C ASN A 403 -11.40 -1.79 6.72
N SER A 404 -10.51 -0.83 6.46
CA SER A 404 -9.54 -0.35 7.45
C SER A 404 -10.20 0.46 8.55
N LEU A 405 -10.97 1.48 8.20
CA LEU A 405 -11.59 2.41 9.15
C LEU A 405 -12.58 1.70 10.07
N THR A 406 -13.29 0.68 9.58
CA THR A 406 -14.20 -0.14 10.40
C THR A 406 -13.49 -1.14 11.31
N THR A 407 -12.16 -1.24 11.29
CA THR A 407 -11.39 -1.96 12.31
C THR A 407 -11.15 -1.15 13.57
N LEU A 408 -11.37 0.16 13.52
CA LEU A 408 -11.28 1.04 14.69
C LEU A 408 -12.36 0.65 15.70
N MET A 409 -12.02 0.68 16.97
CA MET A 409 -12.94 0.31 18.05
C MET A 409 -14.18 1.20 18.02
N ASN A 410 -15.37 0.61 18.08
CA ASN A 410 -16.67 1.28 18.03
C ASN A 410 -16.94 2.08 16.73
N VAL A 411 -16.32 1.70 15.61
CA VAL A 411 -16.63 2.25 14.29
C VAL A 411 -17.27 1.16 13.44
N ASP A 412 -18.53 1.36 13.06
CA ASP A 412 -19.31 0.44 12.23
C ASP A 412 -19.52 0.99 10.81
N LYS A 413 -19.53 2.32 10.68
CA LYS A 413 -19.86 3.02 9.42
C LYS A 413 -18.88 4.13 9.12
N VAL A 414 -18.75 4.43 7.84
CA VAL A 414 -17.81 5.42 7.30
C VAL A 414 -18.53 6.39 6.40
N VAL A 415 -18.18 7.66 6.50
CA VAL A 415 -18.48 8.72 5.53
C VAL A 415 -17.16 9.21 4.96
N LEU A 416 -17.01 9.20 3.64
CA LEU A 416 -15.86 9.77 2.95
C LEU A 416 -16.26 11.05 2.23
N THR A 417 -15.51 12.12 2.47
CA THR A 417 -15.69 13.41 1.79
C THR A 417 -14.40 13.84 1.11
N ALA A 418 -14.52 14.66 0.10
CA ALA A 418 -13.41 15.35 -0.54
C ALA A 418 -13.67 16.86 -0.46
N ASN A 419 -12.83 17.58 0.30
CA ASN A 419 -13.03 19.00 0.61
C ASN A 419 -14.45 19.29 1.14
N GLY A 420 -14.94 18.46 2.04
CA GLY A 420 -16.27 18.55 2.64
C GLY A 420 -17.43 18.07 1.76
N ILE A 421 -17.19 17.60 0.54
CA ILE A 421 -18.22 17.09 -0.38
C ILE A 421 -18.24 15.57 -0.31
N PRO A 422 -19.41 14.93 -0.02
CA PRO A 422 -19.51 13.48 0.00
C PRO A 422 -19.12 12.83 -1.34
N ILE A 423 -18.28 11.81 -1.28
CA ILE A 423 -17.87 11.04 -2.45
C ILE A 423 -19.02 10.15 -2.91
N GLN A 424 -19.26 10.10 -4.22
CA GLN A 424 -20.25 9.23 -4.86
C GLN A 424 -19.60 8.48 -6.02
N PHE A 425 -19.66 7.15 -5.99
CA PHE A 425 -19.01 6.32 -6.99
C PHE A 425 -19.59 4.91 -7.03
N GLU A 426 -20.02 4.43 -8.17
CA GLU A 426 -20.39 3.03 -8.51
C GLU A 426 -21.00 2.15 -7.39
N GLY A 427 -22.07 2.62 -6.76
CA GLY A 427 -22.72 1.88 -5.67
C GLY A 427 -22.29 2.29 -4.27
N TYR A 428 -21.32 3.21 -4.16
CA TYR A 428 -20.93 3.88 -2.93
C TYR A 428 -21.50 5.31 -2.94
N ASP A 429 -22.38 5.61 -1.98
CA ASP A 429 -22.95 6.96 -1.79
C ASP A 429 -22.68 7.40 -0.34
N PHE A 430 -21.61 8.13 -0.14
CA PHE A 430 -21.18 8.63 1.17
C PHE A 430 -21.93 9.88 1.63
N SER A 431 -23.03 10.28 0.96
CA SER A 431 -23.99 11.22 1.54
C SER A 431 -24.70 10.64 2.77
N GLU A 432 -24.71 9.29 2.88
CA GLU A 432 -25.16 8.54 4.04
C GLU A 432 -24.04 7.65 4.58
N PRO A 433 -23.98 7.36 5.90
CA PRO A 433 -22.96 6.50 6.46
C PRO A 433 -23.03 5.06 5.94
N MET A 434 -21.94 4.59 5.35
CA MET A 434 -21.84 3.28 4.73
C MET A 434 -21.13 2.25 5.63
N GLU A 435 -21.63 1.04 5.67
CA GLU A 435 -20.94 -0.11 6.27
C GLU A 435 -19.90 -0.65 5.29
N LYS A 436 -18.87 -1.32 5.82
CA LYS A 436 -17.96 -2.07 4.94
C LYS A 436 -18.71 -3.17 4.20
N PRO A 437 -18.27 -3.61 3.04
CA PRO A 437 -18.82 -4.79 2.39
C PRO A 437 -18.80 -6.00 3.31
N ALA A 438 -19.86 -6.81 3.25
CA ALA A 438 -19.98 -8.04 4.06
C ALA A 438 -18.93 -9.10 3.65
N PHE A 439 -18.41 -9.00 2.44
CA PHE A 439 -17.46 -9.93 1.85
C PHE A 439 -16.27 -9.17 1.28
N ILE A 440 -15.22 -9.91 0.87
CA ILE A 440 -13.97 -9.34 0.37
C ILE A 440 -13.28 -10.33 -0.57
N ASN A 441 -12.54 -9.83 -1.56
CA ASN A 441 -11.73 -10.64 -2.47
C ASN A 441 -12.46 -11.87 -3.03
N PRO A 442 -13.42 -11.71 -3.94
CA PRO A 442 -14.17 -12.82 -4.49
C PRO A 442 -13.30 -13.88 -5.15
N GLU A 443 -13.53 -15.16 -4.82
CA GLU A 443 -12.85 -16.28 -5.44
C GLU A 443 -13.73 -16.92 -6.50
N ARG A 444 -13.48 -16.62 -7.76
CA ARG A 444 -14.20 -17.17 -8.90
C ARG A 444 -13.40 -18.20 -9.70
#